data_2704c3e8234fdebcfa7af44cb9a7a5e5
#
_entry.id   2704c3e8234fdebcfa7af44cb9a7a5e5
#
_cell.length_a   1.000
_cell.length_b   1.000
_cell.length_c   1.000
_cell.angle_alpha   90.00
_cell.angle_beta   90.00
_cell.angle_gamma   90.00
#
_symmetry.space_group_name_H-M   'P 1'
#
loop_
_entity.id
_entity.type
_entity.pdbx_description
1 polymer ?
#
loop_
_entity_poly.entity_id
_entity_poly.type
_entity_poly.pdbx_seq_one_letter_code
_entity_poly.pdbx_strand_id
1 'polypeptide(L)'
;RYGRRQRQMCIRDSSSPTWSDLELGDYAERYLVDRFSSIKNVGRILVGGLRELSVRVWIDPIKLAANDLTIQELENALRSENVSLPAGTLEATNVDLTLNLDKSYTTIDQLKNLPLKKNKDNIVKLSDVAEVEFGPVSEKTLFKAQRKDNLNLKTVGIGIYARSGASTVELSKDIKKKLKEVRKSLPDGLNIEVAFNRANYVGAAINEVYKTLFIAFILVVIIIYLFLGNLKAVIVPAVALPVSLIASFLGIYIFDLSINIFVLLSFILAIGII
;
A
#
# COMPACT_ATOMS: atom_id res chain seq x y z
N ARG A 1 -2.46 20.85 -3.33
CA ARG A 1 -2.16 19.68 -2.46
C ARG A 1 -3.38 18.91 -1.96
N TYR A 2 -4.61 19.39 -2.12
CA TYR A 2 -5.85 18.73 -1.64
C TYR A 2 -6.35 17.57 -2.53
N GLY A 3 -5.96 17.47 -3.80
CA GLY A 3 -6.46 16.45 -4.74
C GLY A 3 -5.94 15.03 -4.53
N ARG A 4 -4.91 14.79 -3.70
CA ARG A 4 -4.31 13.46 -3.51
C ARG A 4 -5.04 12.55 -2.53
N ARG A 5 -5.93 13.08 -1.68
CA ARG A 5 -6.62 12.28 -0.65
C ARG A 5 -7.80 11.44 -1.17
N GLN A 6 -8.19 11.60 -2.42
CA GLN A 6 -9.45 11.04 -2.93
C GLN A 6 -9.41 9.59 -3.44
N ARG A 7 -8.24 8.93 -3.48
CA ARG A 7 -8.07 7.66 -4.20
C ARG A 7 -7.54 6.51 -3.33
N GLN A 8 -7.82 6.55 -2.04
CA GLN A 8 -7.26 5.62 -1.07
C GLN A 8 -8.26 4.51 -0.71
N MET A 9 -7.80 3.28 -0.78
CA MET A 9 -8.41 2.13 -0.11
C MET A 9 -7.44 1.66 0.96
N CYS A 10 -7.86 1.68 2.21
CA CYS A 10 -7.09 1.11 3.30
C CYS A 10 -7.58 -0.30 3.56
N ILE A 11 -6.71 -1.26 3.32
CA ILE A 11 -6.87 -2.60 3.85
C ILE A 11 -6.27 -2.54 5.24
N ARG A 12 -7.08 -2.78 6.25
CA ARG A 12 -6.64 -3.02 7.58
C ARG A 12 -6.38 -4.51 7.69
N ASP A 13 -5.16 -4.82 7.95
CA ASP A 13 -4.60 -5.77 8.87
C ASP A 13 -4.20 -7.12 8.38
N SER A 14 -2.97 -7.32 8.60
CA SER A 14 -2.56 -8.52 9.29
C SER A 14 -2.67 -8.24 10.80
N SER A 15 -3.71 -8.67 11.47
CA SER A 15 -3.79 -8.71 12.92
C SER A 15 -3.52 -10.14 13.36
N SER A 16 -2.60 -10.31 14.29
CA SER A 16 -2.33 -11.62 14.87
C SER A 16 -2.15 -11.51 16.38
N PRO A 17 -2.71 -12.44 17.15
CA PRO A 17 -2.41 -12.55 18.57
C PRO A 17 -1.02 -13.15 18.83
N THR A 18 -0.43 -13.84 17.86
CA THR A 18 0.81 -14.62 18.02
C THR A 18 2.04 -13.98 17.39
N TRP A 19 1.86 -13.14 16.35
CA TRP A 19 2.97 -12.51 15.62
C TRP A 19 3.37 -11.18 16.27
N SER A 20 4.66 -10.87 16.23
CA SER A 20 5.19 -9.57 16.64
C SER A 20 4.89 -8.50 15.57
N ASP A 21 4.95 -7.21 15.95
CA ASP A 21 4.77 -6.09 15.01
C ASP A 21 5.82 -6.10 13.90
N LEU A 22 7.03 -6.60 14.20
CA LEU A 22 8.14 -6.73 13.24
C LEU A 22 7.85 -7.80 12.21
N GLU A 23 7.42 -8.99 12.64
CA GLU A 23 7.07 -10.09 11.74
C GLU A 23 5.88 -9.75 10.85
N LEU A 24 4.86 -9.08 11.41
CA LEU A 24 3.70 -8.60 10.66
C LEU A 24 4.11 -7.58 9.60
N GLY A 25 5.00 -6.65 9.94
CA GLY A 25 5.53 -5.64 9.04
C GLY A 25 6.31 -6.25 7.88
N ASP A 26 7.25 -7.14 8.19
CA ASP A 26 8.09 -7.84 7.21
C ASP A 26 7.24 -8.69 6.26
N TYR A 27 6.29 -9.45 6.79
CA TYR A 27 5.37 -10.24 5.98
C TYR A 27 4.50 -9.37 5.07
N ALA A 28 3.98 -8.25 5.59
CA ALA A 28 3.17 -7.33 4.81
C ALA A 28 3.97 -6.72 3.65
N GLU A 29 5.21 -6.30 3.91
CA GLU A 29 6.06 -5.67 2.91
C GLU A 29 6.51 -6.65 1.83
N ARG A 30 7.03 -7.81 2.22
CA ARG A 30 7.59 -8.78 1.27
C ARG A 30 6.54 -9.57 0.48
N TYR A 31 5.43 -9.93 1.12
CA TYR A 31 4.45 -10.84 0.50
C TYR A 31 3.15 -10.15 0.10
N LEU A 32 2.61 -9.27 0.94
CA LEU A 32 1.31 -8.67 0.66
C LEU A 32 1.42 -7.52 -0.33
N VAL A 33 2.46 -6.67 -0.22
CA VAL A 33 2.68 -5.56 -1.15
C VAL A 33 2.81 -6.08 -2.58
N ASP A 34 3.62 -7.11 -2.81
CA ASP A 34 3.83 -7.68 -4.14
C ASP A 34 2.54 -8.25 -4.74
N ARG A 35 1.78 -8.97 -3.92
CA ARG A 35 0.49 -9.55 -4.37
C ARG A 35 -0.55 -8.52 -4.75
N PHE A 36 -0.59 -7.37 -4.06
CA PHE A 36 -1.53 -6.30 -4.38
C PHE A 36 -0.98 -5.34 -5.45
N SER A 37 0.33 -5.19 -5.59
CA SER A 37 0.94 -4.36 -6.63
C SER A 37 0.71 -4.89 -8.04
N SER A 38 0.56 -6.21 -8.18
CA SER A 38 0.25 -6.87 -9.46
C SER A 38 -1.16 -6.57 -10.00
N ILE A 39 -2.03 -5.94 -9.21
CA ILE A 39 -3.40 -5.60 -9.63
C ILE A 39 -3.36 -4.40 -10.59
N LYS A 40 -4.06 -4.51 -11.71
CA LYS A 40 -4.20 -3.42 -12.69
C LYS A 40 -4.74 -2.16 -12.01
N ASN A 41 -4.21 -1.00 -12.40
CA ASN A 41 -4.61 0.31 -11.89
C ASN A 41 -4.18 0.63 -10.44
N VAL A 42 -3.41 -0.21 -9.80
CA VAL A 42 -2.70 0.16 -8.56
C VAL A 42 -1.58 1.13 -8.92
N GLY A 43 -1.53 2.27 -8.25
CA GLY A 43 -0.51 3.29 -8.45
C GLY A 43 0.58 3.24 -7.39
N ARG A 44 0.19 3.03 -6.13
CA ARG A 44 1.13 2.96 -4.99
C ARG A 44 0.51 2.16 -3.85
N ILE A 45 1.35 1.43 -3.16
CA ILE A 45 1.01 0.78 -1.88
C ILE A 45 1.87 1.40 -0.78
N LEU A 46 1.28 1.64 0.37
CA LEU A 46 1.97 2.09 1.58
C LEU A 46 1.65 1.14 2.72
N VAL A 47 2.67 0.73 3.42
CA VAL A 47 2.53 -0.03 4.66
C VAL A 47 2.60 0.95 5.82
N GLY A 48 1.51 1.09 6.56
CA GLY A 48 1.42 1.93 7.75
C GLY A 48 1.72 1.11 8.99
N GLY A 49 2.55 1.67 9.88
CA GLY A 49 3.02 0.94 11.06
C GLY A 49 4.14 -0.03 10.76
N LEU A 50 4.72 0.02 9.57
CA LEU A 50 5.89 -0.76 9.24
C LEU A 50 7.02 -0.41 10.20
N ARG A 51 7.51 -1.43 10.86
CA ARG A 51 8.73 -1.41 11.63
C ARG A 51 9.73 -2.29 10.90
N GLU A 52 10.63 -1.64 10.15
CA GLU A 52 11.69 -2.35 9.46
C GLU A 52 12.55 -3.09 10.47
N LEU A 53 12.78 -4.37 10.21
CA LEU A 53 13.65 -5.19 11.03
C LEU A 53 15.10 -4.73 10.85
N SER A 54 15.79 -4.48 11.94
CA SER A 54 17.21 -4.16 11.93
C SER A 54 17.92 -4.88 13.06
N VAL A 55 19.23 -4.92 12.96
CA VAL A 55 20.07 -5.36 14.07
C VAL A 55 20.45 -4.14 14.91
N ARG A 56 20.17 -4.19 16.19
CA ARG A 56 20.56 -3.17 17.16
C ARG A 56 21.81 -3.63 17.91
N VAL A 57 22.76 -2.72 17.98
CA VAL A 57 23.99 -2.93 18.73
C VAL A 57 24.02 -1.91 19.88
N TRP A 58 23.80 -2.41 21.09
CA TRP A 58 23.83 -1.60 22.31
C TRP A 58 25.24 -1.62 22.88
N ILE A 59 25.95 -0.53 22.71
CA ILE A 59 27.35 -0.39 23.12
C ILE A 59 27.42 -0.11 24.60
N ASP A 60 28.26 -0.87 25.32
CA ASP A 60 28.63 -0.60 26.70
C ASP A 60 29.90 0.28 26.72
N PRO A 61 29.80 1.57 27.12
CA PRO A 61 30.95 2.48 27.10
C PRO A 61 32.09 2.06 28.02
N ILE A 62 31.77 1.38 29.12
CA ILE A 62 32.76 0.93 30.11
C ILE A 62 33.58 -0.23 29.54
N LYS A 63 32.90 -1.22 28.94
CA LYS A 63 33.56 -2.35 28.30
C LYS A 63 34.35 -1.93 27.07
N LEU A 64 33.85 -0.94 26.31
CA LEU A 64 34.54 -0.38 25.14
C LEU A 64 35.87 0.25 25.57
N ALA A 65 35.84 1.11 26.61
CA ALA A 65 37.02 1.76 27.13
C ALA A 65 38.02 0.75 27.77
N ALA A 66 37.52 -0.29 28.45
CA ALA A 66 38.36 -1.33 29.03
C ALA A 66 39.14 -2.16 27.98
N ASN A 67 38.67 -2.18 26.73
CA ASN A 67 39.32 -2.85 25.61
C ASN A 67 40.12 -1.88 24.72
N ASP A 68 40.33 -0.64 25.14
CA ASP A 68 41.03 0.43 24.37
C ASP A 68 40.40 0.59 22.98
N LEU A 69 39.07 0.58 22.89
CA LEU A 69 38.29 0.78 21.66
C LEU A 69 37.51 2.09 21.72
N THR A 70 37.50 2.78 20.59
CA THR A 70 36.66 3.95 20.37
C THR A 70 35.37 3.56 19.60
N ILE A 71 34.33 4.37 19.73
CA ILE A 71 33.08 4.19 18.95
C ILE A 71 33.37 4.23 17.45
N GLN A 72 34.31 5.08 17.02
CA GLN A 72 34.70 5.20 15.61
C GLN A 72 35.34 3.91 15.06
N GLU A 73 36.20 3.28 15.87
CA GLU A 73 36.82 1.98 15.48
C GLU A 73 35.77 0.89 15.40
N LEU A 74 34.81 0.86 16.31
CA LEU A 74 33.70 -0.08 16.25
C LEU A 74 32.81 0.15 15.02
N GLU A 75 32.48 1.41 14.71
CA GLU A 75 31.71 1.75 13.51
C GLU A 75 32.48 1.35 12.23
N ASN A 76 33.76 1.63 12.17
CA ASN A 76 34.60 1.25 11.04
C ASN A 76 34.69 -0.27 10.87
N ALA A 77 34.81 -1.01 11.96
CA ALA A 77 34.83 -2.48 11.92
C ALA A 77 33.49 -3.04 11.41
N LEU A 78 32.35 -2.51 11.90
CA LEU A 78 31.03 -2.91 11.41
C LEU A 78 30.85 -2.62 9.92
N ARG A 79 31.33 -1.48 9.44
CA ARG A 79 31.25 -1.11 8.01
C ARG A 79 32.18 -1.93 7.13
N SER A 80 33.40 -2.25 7.58
CA SER A 80 34.39 -2.97 6.78
C SER A 80 34.14 -4.49 6.73
N GLU A 81 33.57 -5.04 7.78
CA GLU A 81 33.36 -6.47 7.90
C GLU A 81 32.00 -6.95 7.37
N ASN A 82 31.01 -6.06 7.23
CA ASN A 82 29.69 -6.40 6.70
C ASN A 82 29.52 -5.84 5.28
N VAL A 83 30.19 -6.47 4.32
CA VAL A 83 30.26 -5.97 2.94
C VAL A 83 30.03 -7.11 1.94
N SER A 84 29.19 -6.86 0.94
CA SER A 84 29.07 -7.69 -0.24
C SER A 84 29.61 -6.90 -1.44
N LEU A 85 30.73 -7.33 -1.99
CA LEU A 85 31.41 -6.64 -3.09
C LEU A 85 31.59 -7.58 -4.27
N PRO A 86 31.36 -7.11 -5.51
CA PRO A 86 31.75 -7.87 -6.69
C PRO A 86 33.27 -7.96 -6.74
N ALA A 87 33.81 -9.18 -6.75
CA ALA A 87 35.26 -9.47 -6.78
C ALA A 87 35.83 -9.59 -8.20
N GLY A 88 34.98 -9.39 -9.22
CA GLY A 88 35.36 -9.49 -10.63
C GLY A 88 34.65 -10.62 -11.38
N THR A 89 35.03 -10.83 -12.63
CA THR A 89 34.51 -11.90 -13.49
C THR A 89 35.62 -12.85 -13.87
N LEU A 90 35.33 -14.14 -13.80
CA LEU A 90 36.16 -15.18 -14.37
C LEU A 90 35.68 -15.47 -15.80
N GLU A 91 36.45 -15.05 -16.76
CA GLU A 91 36.20 -15.34 -18.18
C GLU A 91 36.64 -16.75 -18.52
N ALA A 92 35.69 -17.60 -18.87
CA ALA A 92 35.95 -18.93 -19.41
C ALA A 92 35.43 -19.02 -20.85
N THR A 93 35.92 -19.96 -21.62
CA THR A 93 35.69 -20.06 -23.09
C THR A 93 34.19 -20.02 -23.49
N ASN A 94 33.25 -20.37 -22.63
CA ASN A 94 31.81 -20.43 -22.92
C ASN A 94 30.90 -19.81 -21.84
N VAL A 95 31.44 -19.35 -20.71
CA VAL A 95 30.64 -18.82 -19.59
C VAL A 95 31.48 -17.82 -18.81
N ASP A 96 30.89 -16.65 -18.56
CA ASP A 96 31.45 -15.66 -17.64
C ASP A 96 30.84 -15.85 -16.26
N LEU A 97 31.70 -16.14 -15.27
CA LEU A 97 31.30 -16.31 -13.88
C LEU A 97 31.61 -15.04 -13.09
N THR A 98 30.58 -14.36 -12.59
CA THR A 98 30.75 -13.25 -11.69
C THR A 98 31.06 -13.75 -10.28
N LEU A 99 32.22 -13.33 -9.76
CA LEU A 99 32.65 -13.63 -8.41
C LEU A 99 32.16 -12.54 -7.47
N ASN A 100 31.41 -12.92 -6.45
CA ASN A 100 30.99 -12.02 -5.37
C ASN A 100 31.71 -12.43 -4.08
N LEU A 101 32.36 -11.46 -3.46
CA LEU A 101 32.85 -11.59 -2.10
C LEU A 101 31.73 -11.20 -1.17
N ASP A 102 31.06 -12.18 -0.57
CA ASP A 102 30.00 -11.96 0.40
C ASP A 102 30.53 -12.21 1.81
N LYS A 103 30.70 -11.13 2.55
CA LYS A 103 31.10 -11.09 3.95
C LYS A 103 29.92 -10.65 4.84
N SER A 104 28.68 -10.80 4.34
CA SER A 104 27.50 -10.37 5.08
C SER A 104 27.18 -11.30 6.26
N TYR A 105 26.91 -10.71 7.39
CA TYR A 105 26.47 -11.44 8.58
C TYR A 105 24.94 -11.58 8.53
N THR A 106 24.46 -12.80 8.40
CA THR A 106 23.02 -13.11 8.28
C THR A 106 22.37 -13.48 9.60
N THR A 107 23.15 -13.83 10.62
CA THR A 107 22.66 -14.22 11.94
C THR A 107 23.25 -13.37 13.05
N ILE A 108 22.50 -13.21 14.14
CA ILE A 108 22.97 -12.47 15.35
C ILE A 108 24.25 -13.10 15.89
N ASP A 109 24.34 -14.44 15.92
CA ASP A 109 25.50 -15.12 16.49
C ASP A 109 26.75 -14.90 15.66
N GLN A 110 26.63 -14.83 14.34
CA GLN A 110 27.76 -14.45 13.48
C GLN A 110 28.19 -13.00 13.80
N LEU A 111 27.24 -12.08 13.93
CA LEU A 111 27.55 -10.68 14.22
C LEU A 111 28.16 -10.50 15.64
N LYS A 112 27.69 -11.24 16.63
CA LYS A 112 28.30 -11.27 17.98
C LYS A 112 29.76 -11.67 17.96
N ASN A 113 30.14 -12.56 17.05
CA ASN A 113 31.52 -13.05 16.87
C ASN A 113 32.37 -12.17 15.96
N LEU A 114 31.86 -11.02 15.49
CA LEU A 114 32.61 -10.08 14.65
C LEU A 114 33.87 -9.60 15.39
N PRO A 115 35.06 -9.76 14.82
CA PRO A 115 36.31 -9.29 15.41
C PRO A 115 36.43 -7.77 15.26
N LEU A 116 36.60 -7.05 16.36
CA LEU A 116 36.78 -5.60 16.39
C LEU A 116 38.25 -5.20 16.38
N LYS A 117 39.05 -5.86 17.24
CA LYS A 117 40.46 -5.55 17.41
C LYS A 117 41.23 -6.82 17.72
N LYS A 118 42.39 -6.95 17.09
CA LYS A 118 43.30 -8.06 17.38
C LYS A 118 44.44 -7.53 18.25
N ASN A 119 44.43 -7.90 19.53
CA ASN A 119 45.58 -7.69 20.44
C ASN A 119 46.48 -8.91 20.36
N LYS A 120 47.74 -8.79 20.83
CA LYS A 120 48.78 -9.79 20.67
C LYS A 120 48.34 -11.22 21.04
N ASP A 121 47.47 -11.38 22.06
CA ASP A 121 47.03 -12.67 22.55
C ASP A 121 45.51 -12.89 22.55
N ASN A 122 44.73 -11.84 22.23
CA ASN A 122 43.26 -11.92 22.26
C ASN A 122 42.62 -11.17 21.10
N ILE A 123 41.51 -11.70 20.61
CA ILE A 123 40.63 -11.04 19.64
C ILE A 123 39.44 -10.52 20.40
N VAL A 124 39.28 -9.20 20.45
CA VAL A 124 38.08 -8.56 21.03
C VAL A 124 36.94 -8.68 20.04
N LYS A 125 35.86 -9.30 20.45
CA LYS A 125 34.64 -9.52 19.65
C LYS A 125 33.59 -8.47 19.99
N LEU A 126 32.61 -8.31 19.09
CA LEU A 126 31.48 -7.41 19.31
C LEU A 126 30.70 -7.76 20.59
N SER A 127 30.51 -9.03 20.90
CA SER A 127 29.87 -9.52 22.12
C SER A 127 30.53 -9.08 23.42
N ASP A 128 31.84 -8.74 23.36
CA ASP A 128 32.59 -8.37 24.56
C ASP A 128 32.32 -6.92 24.98
N VAL A 129 31.89 -6.06 24.02
CA VAL A 129 31.70 -4.63 24.20
C VAL A 129 30.27 -4.14 23.93
N ALA A 130 29.43 -4.98 23.36
CA ALA A 130 28.07 -4.62 23.00
C ALA A 130 27.09 -5.79 23.11
N GLU A 131 25.83 -5.47 23.35
CA GLU A 131 24.71 -6.41 23.23
C GLU A 131 24.07 -6.26 21.85
N VAL A 132 23.84 -7.39 21.18
CA VAL A 132 23.29 -7.43 19.82
C VAL A 132 21.95 -8.14 19.85
N GLU A 133 20.92 -7.46 19.35
CA GLU A 133 19.55 -7.96 19.26
C GLU A 133 18.84 -7.58 17.95
N PHE A 134 17.81 -8.30 17.59
CA PHE A 134 16.88 -7.85 16.57
C PHE A 134 15.91 -6.81 17.15
N GLY A 135 15.72 -5.72 16.42
CA GLY A 135 14.78 -4.69 16.83
C GLY A 135 14.31 -3.84 15.64
N PRO A 136 13.37 -2.92 15.87
CA PRO A 136 12.94 -2.01 14.84
C PRO A 136 13.98 -0.91 14.57
N VAL A 137 14.11 -0.48 13.32
CA VAL A 137 14.92 0.70 12.96
C VAL A 137 14.49 1.93 13.76
N SER A 138 13.17 2.08 13.97
CA SER A 138 12.60 3.18 14.77
C SER A 138 11.45 2.70 15.63
N GLU A 139 11.47 3.06 16.91
CA GLU A 139 10.37 2.81 17.85
C GLU A 139 9.25 3.85 17.75
N LYS A 140 9.48 4.94 17.01
CA LYS A 140 8.55 6.06 16.92
C LYS A 140 7.35 5.77 16.00
N THR A 141 7.42 4.72 15.19
CA THR A 141 6.34 4.35 14.28
C THR A 141 5.40 3.37 14.96
N LEU A 142 4.16 3.78 15.16
CA LEU A 142 3.12 2.96 15.75
C LEU A 142 1.83 3.08 14.93
N PHE A 143 1.28 1.95 14.54
CA PHE A 143 -0.04 1.87 13.95
C PHE A 143 -0.97 1.13 14.90
N LYS A 144 -2.01 1.81 15.37
CA LYS A 144 -3.05 1.22 16.22
C LYS A 144 -4.36 1.21 15.46
N ALA A 145 -5.01 0.07 15.42
CA ALA A 145 -6.35 -0.06 14.91
C ALA A 145 -7.28 -0.52 16.03
N GLN A 146 -8.38 0.18 16.21
CA GLN A 146 -9.39 -0.17 17.18
C GLN A 146 -10.46 -1.04 16.51
N ARG A 147 -10.67 -2.24 17.06
CA ARG A 147 -11.78 -3.13 16.71
C ARG A 147 -12.82 -3.07 17.82
N LYS A 148 -14.09 -3.23 17.51
CA LYS A 148 -15.17 -3.20 18.52
C LYS A 148 -14.97 -4.22 19.65
N ASP A 149 -14.31 -5.35 19.34
CA ASP A 149 -14.23 -6.49 20.24
C ASP A 149 -12.85 -6.68 20.89
N ASN A 150 -11.78 -5.99 20.40
CA ASN A 150 -10.43 -6.11 20.97
C ASN A 150 -9.62 -4.84 20.78
N LEU A 151 -9.31 -4.16 21.87
CA LEU A 151 -8.62 -2.86 21.89
C LEU A 151 -7.11 -2.91 21.60
N ASN A 152 -6.46 -4.06 21.65
CA ASN A 152 -5.00 -4.19 21.70
C ASN A 152 -4.38 -5.16 20.68
N LEU A 153 -5.02 -5.40 19.55
CA LEU A 153 -4.39 -6.23 18.52
C LEU A 153 -3.26 -5.43 17.84
N LYS A 154 -2.10 -6.05 17.77
CA LYS A 154 -0.98 -5.58 16.95
C LYS A 154 -1.41 -5.65 15.49
N THR A 155 -1.23 -4.56 14.76
CA THR A 155 -1.79 -4.41 13.42
C THR A 155 -0.86 -3.63 12.51
N VAL A 156 -0.84 -4.01 11.24
CA VAL A 156 -0.16 -3.29 10.18
C VAL A 156 -1.19 -2.86 9.15
N GLY A 157 -1.19 -1.61 8.71
CA GLY A 157 -2.14 -1.08 7.73
C GLY A 157 -1.56 -1.05 6.33
N ILE A 158 -2.28 -1.56 5.34
CA ILE A 158 -1.88 -1.47 3.94
C ILE A 158 -2.78 -0.48 3.22
N GLY A 159 -2.22 0.64 2.79
CA GLY A 159 -2.91 1.67 2.01
C GLY A 159 -2.68 1.46 0.51
N ILE A 160 -3.73 1.10 -0.24
CA ILE A 160 -3.65 0.93 -1.69
C ILE A 160 -4.22 2.18 -2.37
N TYR A 161 -3.44 2.79 -3.24
CA TYR A 161 -3.79 3.99 -3.98
C TYR A 161 -3.98 3.69 -5.46
N ALA A 162 -5.06 4.18 -6.02
CA ALA A 162 -5.32 4.07 -7.45
C ALA A 162 -4.34 4.92 -8.27
N ARG A 163 -4.00 4.44 -9.48
CA ARG A 163 -3.29 5.23 -10.49
C ARG A 163 -4.13 6.46 -10.89
N SER A 164 -3.47 7.50 -11.36
CA SER A 164 -4.16 8.69 -11.88
C SER A 164 -5.05 8.29 -13.06
N GLY A 165 -6.31 8.76 -13.07
CA GLY A 165 -7.28 8.43 -14.12
C GLY A 165 -8.03 7.10 -13.92
N ALA A 166 -7.56 6.19 -13.06
CA ALA A 166 -8.21 4.90 -12.85
C ALA A 166 -9.52 5.00 -12.05
N SER A 167 -10.46 4.11 -12.36
CA SER A 167 -11.71 3.95 -11.63
C SER A 167 -11.46 3.32 -10.26
N THR A 168 -11.77 4.07 -9.18
CA THR A 168 -11.64 3.56 -7.81
C THR A 168 -12.63 2.43 -7.52
N VAL A 169 -13.78 2.42 -8.20
CA VAL A 169 -14.80 1.38 -8.00
C VAL A 169 -14.35 0.05 -8.59
N GLU A 170 -13.80 0.06 -9.81
CA GLU A 170 -13.23 -1.14 -10.44
C GLU A 170 -12.04 -1.66 -9.65
N LEU A 171 -11.10 -0.79 -9.32
CA LEU A 171 -9.95 -1.17 -8.50
C LEU A 171 -10.39 -1.83 -7.18
N SER A 172 -11.43 -1.29 -6.52
CA SER A 172 -11.96 -1.89 -5.30
C SER A 172 -12.53 -3.30 -5.51
N LYS A 173 -13.19 -3.55 -6.66
CA LYS A 173 -13.67 -4.89 -7.00
C LYS A 173 -12.51 -5.87 -7.18
N ASP A 174 -11.47 -5.46 -7.90
CA ASP A 174 -10.29 -6.28 -8.16
C ASP A 174 -9.52 -6.58 -6.89
N ILE A 175 -9.33 -5.58 -6.01
CA ILE A 175 -8.71 -5.76 -4.70
C ILE A 175 -9.54 -6.74 -3.84
N LYS A 176 -10.86 -6.61 -3.80
CA LYS A 176 -11.72 -7.55 -3.04
C LYS A 176 -11.62 -8.98 -3.58
N LYS A 177 -11.53 -9.15 -4.91
CA LYS A 177 -11.30 -10.46 -5.53
C LYS A 177 -9.95 -11.03 -5.11
N LYS A 178 -8.89 -10.23 -5.24
CA LYS A 178 -7.53 -10.64 -4.85
C LYS A 178 -7.42 -10.93 -3.37
N LEU A 179 -8.10 -10.15 -2.53
CA LEU A 179 -8.14 -10.38 -1.08
C LEU A 179 -8.72 -11.74 -0.71
N LYS A 180 -9.75 -12.22 -1.44
CA LYS A 180 -10.29 -13.57 -1.23
C LYS A 180 -9.28 -14.67 -1.57
N GLU A 181 -8.44 -14.45 -2.57
CA GLU A 181 -7.35 -15.37 -2.95
C GLU A 181 -6.25 -15.35 -1.89
N VAL A 182 -5.82 -14.16 -1.49
CA VAL A 182 -4.77 -13.96 -0.48
C VAL A 182 -5.16 -14.59 0.86
N ARG A 183 -6.41 -14.42 1.30
CA ARG A 183 -6.93 -15.02 2.54
C ARG A 183 -6.77 -16.54 2.61
N LYS A 184 -6.85 -17.24 1.48
CA LYS A 184 -6.70 -18.70 1.42
C LYS A 184 -5.25 -19.16 1.59
N SER A 185 -4.31 -18.28 1.36
CA SER A 185 -2.85 -18.57 1.41
C SER A 185 -2.15 -17.85 2.56
N LEU A 186 -2.91 -17.28 3.50
CA LEU A 186 -2.32 -16.68 4.70
C LEU A 186 -1.82 -17.76 5.65
N PRO A 187 -0.70 -17.51 6.34
CA PRO A 187 -0.27 -18.32 7.47
C PRO A 187 -1.31 -18.33 8.59
N ASP A 188 -1.30 -19.38 9.40
CA ASP A 188 -2.18 -19.49 10.53
C ASP A 188 -1.97 -18.34 11.54
N GLY A 189 -3.07 -17.85 12.07
CA GLY A 189 -3.07 -16.72 13.00
C GLY A 189 -3.05 -15.33 12.35
N LEU A 190 -2.92 -15.21 11.02
CA LEU A 190 -3.05 -13.93 10.33
C LEU A 190 -4.46 -13.71 9.80
N ASN A 191 -5.00 -12.51 10.04
CA ASN A 191 -6.29 -12.11 9.49
C ASN A 191 -6.16 -10.78 8.73
N ILE A 192 -6.75 -10.70 7.55
CA ILE A 192 -6.77 -9.49 6.73
C ILE A 192 -8.22 -9.01 6.58
N GLU A 193 -8.48 -7.75 6.96
CA GLU A 193 -9.78 -7.11 6.81
C GLU A 193 -9.69 -5.77 6.08
N VAL A 194 -10.80 -5.35 5.45
CA VAL A 194 -10.90 -4.04 4.83
C VAL A 194 -11.39 -3.04 5.87
N ALA A 195 -10.52 -2.14 6.32
CA ALA A 195 -10.87 -1.12 7.29
C ALA A 195 -11.68 0.02 6.68
N PHE A 196 -11.23 0.49 5.53
CA PHE A 196 -11.81 1.64 4.86
C PHE A 196 -11.80 1.44 3.35
N ASN A 197 -12.95 1.63 2.73
CA ASN A 197 -13.09 1.56 1.29
C ASN A 197 -13.81 2.79 0.74
N ARG A 198 -13.06 3.71 0.19
CA ARG A 198 -13.60 4.93 -0.40
C ARG A 198 -14.47 4.67 -1.63
N ALA A 199 -14.23 3.57 -2.35
CA ALA A 199 -15.05 3.20 -3.50
C ALA A 199 -16.52 2.97 -3.13
N ASN A 200 -16.84 2.61 -1.89
CA ASN A 200 -18.22 2.48 -1.43
C ASN A 200 -18.95 3.84 -1.48
N TYR A 201 -18.28 4.91 -1.05
CA TYR A 201 -18.85 6.27 -1.11
C TYR A 201 -19.01 6.75 -2.55
N VAL A 202 -18.00 6.51 -3.38
CA VAL A 202 -18.05 6.87 -4.81
C VAL A 202 -19.15 6.08 -5.52
N GLY A 203 -19.26 4.79 -5.26
CA GLY A 203 -20.31 3.95 -5.84
C GLY A 203 -21.72 4.37 -5.40
N ALA A 204 -21.90 4.71 -4.11
CA ALA A 204 -23.17 5.21 -3.61
C ALA A 204 -23.54 6.55 -4.27
N ALA A 205 -22.58 7.47 -4.39
CA ALA A 205 -22.79 8.74 -5.06
C ALA A 205 -23.17 8.57 -6.55
N ILE A 206 -22.51 7.65 -7.26
CA ILE A 206 -22.85 7.34 -8.65
C ILE A 206 -24.28 6.81 -8.75
N ASN A 207 -24.68 5.88 -7.88
CA ASN A 207 -26.04 5.36 -7.87
C ASN A 207 -27.09 6.44 -7.56
N GLU A 208 -26.77 7.37 -6.65
CA GLU A 208 -27.67 8.49 -6.36
C GLU A 208 -27.83 9.43 -7.55
N VAL A 209 -26.74 9.69 -8.27
CA VAL A 209 -26.81 10.45 -9.52
C VAL A 209 -27.69 9.78 -10.56
N TYR A 210 -27.57 8.47 -10.78
CA TYR A 210 -28.46 7.74 -11.70
C TYR A 210 -29.94 7.84 -11.31
N LYS A 211 -30.25 7.74 -10.00
CA LYS A 211 -31.62 7.94 -9.52
C LYS A 211 -32.11 9.34 -9.77
N THR A 212 -31.28 10.34 -9.46
CA THR A 212 -31.61 11.75 -9.67
C THR A 212 -31.84 12.07 -11.15
N LEU A 213 -30.99 11.54 -12.06
CA LEU A 213 -31.18 11.64 -13.50
C LEU A 213 -32.55 11.08 -13.94
N PHE A 214 -32.92 9.91 -13.42
CA PHE A 214 -34.19 9.28 -13.76
C PHE A 214 -35.38 10.10 -13.23
N ILE A 215 -35.31 10.59 -12.00
CA ILE A 215 -36.34 11.43 -11.40
C ILE A 215 -36.46 12.75 -12.17
N ALA A 216 -35.36 13.41 -12.47
CA ALA A 216 -35.32 14.64 -13.25
C ALA A 216 -35.96 14.46 -14.62
N PHE A 217 -35.62 13.36 -15.32
CA PHE A 217 -36.23 13.02 -16.61
C PHE A 217 -37.76 12.90 -16.52
N ILE A 218 -38.29 12.15 -15.55
CA ILE A 218 -39.73 12.01 -15.35
C ILE A 218 -40.38 13.37 -15.08
N LEU A 219 -39.76 14.16 -14.19
CA LEU A 219 -40.30 15.46 -13.82
C LEU A 219 -40.37 16.43 -15.01
N VAL A 220 -39.30 16.48 -15.84
CA VAL A 220 -39.28 17.27 -17.07
C VAL A 220 -40.37 16.84 -18.03
N VAL A 221 -40.56 15.54 -18.25
CA VAL A 221 -41.62 15.03 -19.13
C VAL A 221 -43.01 15.40 -18.62
N ILE A 222 -43.24 15.33 -17.30
CA ILE A 222 -44.50 15.74 -16.68
C ILE A 222 -44.76 17.25 -16.87
N ILE A 223 -43.74 18.07 -16.63
CA ILE A 223 -43.85 19.55 -16.80
C ILE A 223 -44.18 19.87 -18.27
N ILE A 224 -43.47 19.30 -19.22
CA ILE A 224 -43.72 19.50 -20.65
C ILE A 224 -45.15 19.10 -21.01
N TYR A 225 -45.63 17.96 -20.47
CA TYR A 225 -47.01 17.52 -20.67
C TYR A 225 -48.03 18.49 -20.14
N LEU A 226 -47.81 19.06 -18.94
CA LEU A 226 -48.73 20.04 -18.34
C LEU A 226 -48.80 21.33 -19.16
N PHE A 227 -47.69 21.79 -19.75
CA PHE A 227 -47.66 23.00 -20.58
C PHE A 227 -48.23 22.82 -21.98
N LEU A 228 -47.92 21.66 -22.64
CA LEU A 228 -48.34 21.42 -24.02
C LEU A 228 -49.77 20.82 -24.13
N GLY A 229 -50.25 20.18 -23.08
CA GLY A 229 -51.61 19.56 -23.09
C GLY A 229 -51.82 18.48 -24.12
N ASN A 230 -50.80 18.08 -24.89
CA ASN A 230 -50.92 17.13 -25.99
C ASN A 230 -49.85 16.07 -25.89
N LEU A 231 -50.22 14.83 -25.66
CA LEU A 231 -49.32 13.70 -25.47
C LEU A 231 -48.41 13.44 -26.69
N LYS A 232 -48.92 13.68 -27.92
CA LYS A 232 -48.11 13.50 -29.13
C LYS A 232 -46.97 14.51 -29.24
N ALA A 233 -47.19 15.74 -28.76
CA ALA A 233 -46.15 16.77 -28.75
C ALA A 233 -45.06 16.49 -27.69
N VAL A 234 -45.39 15.83 -26.60
CA VAL A 234 -44.45 15.47 -25.52
C VAL A 234 -43.50 14.35 -25.94
N ILE A 235 -43.89 13.48 -26.87
CA ILE A 235 -43.04 12.36 -27.30
C ILE A 235 -41.70 12.83 -27.89
N VAL A 236 -41.67 13.94 -28.62
CA VAL A 236 -40.46 14.43 -29.26
C VAL A 236 -39.38 14.81 -28.21
N PRO A 237 -39.62 15.71 -27.25
CA PRO A 237 -38.63 16.02 -26.21
C PRO A 237 -38.38 14.82 -25.26
N ALA A 238 -39.38 13.99 -24.99
CA ALA A 238 -39.23 12.80 -24.17
C ALA A 238 -38.30 11.76 -24.76
N VAL A 239 -38.18 11.68 -26.08
CA VAL A 239 -37.23 10.79 -26.78
C VAL A 239 -35.87 11.52 -26.98
N ALA A 240 -35.88 12.81 -27.23
CA ALA A 240 -34.66 13.58 -27.47
C ALA A 240 -33.71 13.57 -26.26
N LEU A 241 -34.24 13.66 -25.03
CA LEU A 241 -33.44 13.66 -23.80
C LEU A 241 -32.63 12.38 -23.60
N PRO A 242 -33.21 11.17 -23.65
CA PRO A 242 -32.40 9.93 -23.53
C PRO A 242 -31.42 9.77 -24.67
N VAL A 243 -31.78 10.15 -25.91
CA VAL A 243 -30.88 10.07 -27.07
C VAL A 243 -29.67 10.97 -26.89
N SER A 244 -29.86 12.21 -26.41
CA SER A 244 -28.77 13.14 -26.16
C SER A 244 -27.84 12.66 -25.03
N LEU A 245 -28.40 12.04 -24.00
CA LEU A 245 -27.62 11.40 -22.92
C LEU A 245 -26.77 10.24 -23.42
N ILE A 246 -27.37 9.34 -24.21
CA ILE A 246 -26.64 8.21 -24.81
C ILE A 246 -25.51 8.74 -25.73
N ALA A 247 -25.78 9.74 -26.54
CA ALA A 247 -24.79 10.36 -27.41
C ALA A 247 -23.64 10.98 -26.61
N SER A 248 -23.93 11.61 -25.46
CA SER A 248 -22.92 12.18 -24.56
C SER A 248 -22.06 11.10 -23.90
N PHE A 249 -22.66 9.99 -23.47
CA PHE A 249 -21.90 8.82 -22.96
C PHE A 249 -21.03 8.19 -24.06
N LEU A 250 -21.51 8.13 -25.29
CA LEU A 250 -20.72 7.66 -26.42
C LEU A 250 -19.51 8.58 -26.67
N GLY A 251 -19.69 9.91 -26.57
CA GLY A 251 -18.58 10.87 -26.64
C GLY A 251 -17.54 10.63 -25.55
N ILE A 252 -17.96 10.44 -24.29
CA ILE A 252 -17.06 10.11 -23.18
C ILE A 252 -16.27 8.83 -23.47
N TYR A 253 -16.92 7.82 -24.04
CA TYR A 253 -16.27 6.56 -24.41
C TYR A 253 -15.23 6.73 -25.52
N ILE A 254 -15.57 7.48 -26.60
CA ILE A 254 -14.66 7.71 -27.74
C ILE A 254 -13.42 8.50 -27.32
N PHE A 255 -13.58 9.49 -26.43
CA PHE A 255 -12.47 10.31 -25.93
C PHE A 255 -11.73 9.69 -24.74
N ASP A 256 -12.02 8.43 -24.40
CA ASP A 256 -11.41 7.70 -23.27
C ASP A 256 -11.44 8.48 -21.94
N LEU A 257 -12.53 9.23 -21.72
CA LEU A 257 -12.73 10.01 -20.51
C LEU A 257 -13.27 9.13 -19.38
N SER A 258 -12.74 9.28 -18.18
CA SER A 258 -13.23 8.54 -17.02
C SER A 258 -14.57 9.10 -16.51
N ILE A 259 -15.56 8.23 -16.32
CA ILE A 259 -16.80 8.59 -15.65
C ILE A 259 -16.49 8.83 -14.18
N ASN A 260 -16.67 10.07 -13.74
CA ASN A 260 -16.48 10.51 -12.36
C ASN A 260 -17.68 11.32 -11.89
N ILE A 261 -17.72 11.66 -10.59
CA ILE A 261 -18.84 12.41 -10.00
C ILE A 261 -19.04 13.76 -10.70
N PHE A 262 -17.99 14.46 -11.13
CA PHE A 262 -18.12 15.76 -11.79
C PHE A 262 -18.77 15.66 -13.15
N VAL A 263 -18.41 14.64 -13.95
CA VAL A 263 -19.04 14.36 -15.24
C VAL A 263 -20.53 14.06 -15.06
N LEU A 264 -20.87 13.25 -14.04
CA LEU A 264 -22.27 12.92 -13.76
C LEU A 264 -23.07 14.13 -13.25
N LEU A 265 -22.47 14.99 -12.41
CA LEU A 265 -23.10 16.25 -12.00
C LEU A 265 -23.33 17.19 -13.18
N SER A 266 -22.41 17.22 -14.15
CA SER A 266 -22.59 18.01 -15.38
C SER A 266 -23.79 17.53 -16.19
N PHE A 267 -24.09 16.24 -16.22
CA PHE A 267 -25.29 15.71 -16.85
C PHE A 267 -26.57 16.13 -16.15
N ILE A 268 -26.59 16.10 -14.80
CA ILE A 268 -27.76 16.60 -14.04
C ILE A 268 -28.00 18.08 -14.38
N LEU A 269 -26.94 18.86 -14.37
CA LEU A 269 -27.02 20.29 -14.70
C LEU A 269 -27.52 20.52 -16.13
N ALA A 270 -26.99 19.78 -17.10
CA ALA A 270 -27.40 19.88 -18.50
C ALA A 270 -28.89 19.56 -18.69
N ILE A 271 -29.40 18.51 -18.03
CA ILE A 271 -30.85 18.17 -18.10
C ILE A 271 -31.71 19.28 -17.47
N GLY A 272 -31.22 19.97 -16.43
CA GLY A 272 -31.96 21.05 -15.80
C GLY A 272 -31.95 22.38 -16.60
N ILE A 273 -31.05 22.55 -17.56
CA ILE A 273 -30.95 23.73 -18.43
C ILE A 273 -31.77 23.56 -19.71
N ILE A 274 -31.89 22.35 -20.22
CA ILE A 274 -32.68 22.00 -21.41
C ILE A 274 -34.18 21.97 -21.09
#